data_53015f9960f1fa80c62db25fbe022153
#
_entry.id   53015f9960f1fa80c62db25fbe022153
#
_cell.length_a   1.000
_cell.length_b   1.000
_cell.length_c   1.000
_cell.angle_alpha   90.00
_cell.angle_beta   90.00
_cell.angle_gamma   90.00
#
_symmetry.space_group_name_H-M   'P 1'
#
loop_
_entity.id
_entity.type
_entity.pdbx_description
1 polymer ?
#
loop_
_entity_poly.entity_id
_entity_poly.type
_entity_poly.pdbx_seq_one_letter_code
_entity_poly.pdbx_strand_id
1 'polypeptide(L)'
;DAYFRISGKPAIVQVTTGPGAINALNGVFGAFVDSVPMIIISGQVRTDTISYIAAPGLRQMGDQEAPITHMVKSITKYSKIVMAPDELEETLKVSWFKAITGRPGPTWVDVPINIQGAQIDRSKNDEFVGNMNSDEFLEIKKPTDIDAALDIIVDAIGNSERPIIIAGNGIQFSQTVDELRQIGKQLNIPISTVWNAHDMIPNIHPSFCGRTGSDG
;
A
#
# COMPACT_ATOMS: atom_id res chain seq x y z
N ASP A 1 -2.19 9.97 -2.60
CA ASP A 1 -3.21 9.48 -1.68
C ASP A 1 -4.61 9.77 -2.21
N ALA A 2 -5.06 11.04 -2.31
CA ALA A 2 -6.40 11.42 -2.77
C ALA A 2 -6.81 10.79 -4.11
N TYR A 3 -5.88 10.64 -5.04
CA TYR A 3 -6.16 9.99 -6.33
C TYR A 3 -6.73 8.56 -6.15
N PHE A 4 -6.10 7.75 -5.29
CA PHE A 4 -6.59 6.40 -5.01
C PHE A 4 -7.96 6.42 -4.31
N ARG A 5 -8.15 7.29 -3.33
CA ARG A 5 -9.42 7.36 -2.57
C ARG A 5 -10.63 7.70 -3.46
N ILE A 6 -10.40 8.48 -4.52
CA ILE A 6 -11.48 8.88 -5.46
C ILE A 6 -11.62 7.88 -6.60
N SER A 7 -10.50 7.40 -7.16
CA SER A 7 -10.52 6.59 -8.39
C SER A 7 -10.50 5.08 -8.16
N GLY A 8 -10.13 4.62 -6.96
CA GLY A 8 -9.84 3.21 -6.67
C GLY A 8 -8.57 2.68 -7.36
N LYS A 9 -7.78 3.54 -8.02
CA LYS A 9 -6.60 3.13 -8.80
C LYS A 9 -5.31 3.57 -8.10
N PRO A 10 -4.26 2.70 -8.03
CA PRO A 10 -2.97 3.08 -7.50
C PRO A 10 -2.39 4.30 -8.21
N ALA A 11 -1.75 5.19 -7.45
CA ALA A 11 -1.04 6.33 -8.00
C ALA A 11 0.43 5.99 -8.27
N ILE A 12 1.01 6.56 -9.33
CA ILE A 12 2.46 6.60 -9.55
C ILE A 12 2.93 8.01 -9.18
N VAL A 13 3.93 8.09 -8.32
CA VAL A 13 4.51 9.35 -7.85
C VAL A 13 5.97 9.39 -8.25
N GLN A 14 6.35 10.36 -9.07
CA GLN A 14 7.74 10.56 -9.48
C GLN A 14 8.35 11.73 -8.70
N VAL A 15 9.55 11.51 -8.17
CA VAL A 15 10.32 12.51 -7.41
C VAL A 15 11.79 12.48 -7.85
N THR A 16 12.49 13.59 -7.64
CA THR A 16 13.93 13.64 -7.87
C THR A 16 14.70 13.05 -6.69
N THR A 17 16.02 12.93 -6.85
CA THR A 17 16.93 12.41 -5.81
C THR A 17 16.92 13.26 -4.53
N GLY A 18 17.41 12.69 -3.44
CA GLY A 18 17.68 13.34 -2.17
C GLY A 18 16.50 14.12 -1.59
N PRO A 19 16.61 15.47 -1.51
CA PRO A 19 15.55 16.28 -0.89
C PRO A 19 14.16 16.10 -1.51
N GLY A 20 14.08 15.88 -2.83
CA GLY A 20 12.80 15.60 -3.49
C GLY A 20 12.17 14.29 -3.01
N ALA A 21 12.97 13.25 -2.91
CA ALA A 21 12.53 11.95 -2.37
C ALA A 21 12.15 12.05 -0.87
N ILE A 22 12.97 12.73 -0.07
CA ILE A 22 12.71 12.93 1.36
C ILE A 22 11.39 13.70 1.60
N ASN A 23 11.07 14.68 0.77
CA ASN A 23 9.83 15.43 0.88
C ASN A 23 8.57 14.56 0.69
N ALA A 24 8.67 13.44 -0.02
CA ALA A 24 7.56 12.53 -0.21
C ALA A 24 7.23 11.64 1.03
N LEU A 25 8.14 11.56 2.01
CA LEU A 25 8.01 10.62 3.14
C LEU A 25 6.72 10.80 3.94
N ASN A 26 6.26 12.03 4.16
CA ASN A 26 5.01 12.27 4.88
C ASN A 26 3.80 11.63 4.16
N GLY A 27 3.71 11.82 2.85
CA GLY A 27 2.65 11.23 2.05
C GLY A 27 2.75 9.70 1.99
N VAL A 28 3.95 9.17 1.91
CA VAL A 28 4.21 7.71 1.90
C VAL A 28 3.87 7.08 3.24
N PHE A 29 4.21 7.71 4.35
CA PHE A 29 3.85 7.24 5.69
C PHE A 29 2.32 7.21 5.88
N GLY A 30 1.62 8.29 5.48
CA GLY A 30 0.15 8.32 5.51
C GLY A 30 -0.47 7.19 4.67
N ALA A 31 0.05 6.97 3.45
CA ALA A 31 -0.39 5.89 2.58
C ALA A 31 -0.13 4.50 3.19
N PHE A 32 1.00 4.32 3.88
CA PHE A 32 1.33 3.06 4.56
C PHE A 32 0.36 2.76 5.70
N VAL A 33 0.06 3.75 6.54
CA VAL A 33 -0.86 3.62 7.67
C VAL A 33 -2.28 3.33 7.19
N ASP A 34 -2.73 4.05 6.17
CA ASP A 34 -4.10 3.94 5.63
C ASP A 34 -4.25 2.84 4.57
N SER A 35 -3.19 2.08 4.29
CA SER A 35 -3.20 1.00 3.30
C SER A 35 -3.52 1.48 1.87
N VAL A 36 -3.07 2.68 1.52
CA VAL A 36 -3.25 3.27 0.19
C VAL A 36 -2.14 2.79 -0.75
N PRO A 37 -2.47 2.05 -1.82
CA PRO A 37 -1.47 1.61 -2.78
C PRO A 37 -0.93 2.78 -3.60
N MET A 38 0.39 2.92 -3.64
CA MET A 38 1.08 3.85 -4.52
C MET A 38 2.47 3.33 -4.86
N ILE A 39 2.98 3.70 -6.02
CA ILE A 39 4.32 3.38 -6.45
C ILE A 39 5.10 4.68 -6.52
N ILE A 40 6.14 4.80 -5.71
CA ILE A 40 7.05 5.93 -5.74
C ILE A 40 8.25 5.56 -6.60
N ILE A 41 8.57 6.41 -7.57
CA ILE A 41 9.76 6.28 -8.41
C ILE A 41 10.62 7.50 -8.13
N SER A 42 11.78 7.30 -7.50
CA SER A 42 12.77 8.36 -7.29
C SER A 42 13.92 8.28 -8.28
N GLY A 43 14.44 9.42 -8.67
CA GLY A 43 15.75 9.48 -9.30
C GLY A 43 16.86 9.29 -8.27
N GLN A 44 18.02 8.80 -8.72
CA GLN A 44 19.23 8.67 -7.92
C GLN A 44 20.44 9.11 -8.72
N VAL A 45 21.50 9.47 -8.03
CA VAL A 45 22.81 9.73 -8.65
C VAL A 45 23.32 8.47 -9.37
N ARG A 46 24.41 8.60 -10.14
CA ARG A 46 25.00 7.45 -10.84
C ARG A 46 25.36 6.32 -9.88
N THR A 47 25.20 5.09 -10.31
CA THR A 47 25.50 3.89 -9.50
C THR A 47 26.91 3.87 -8.92
N ASP A 48 27.89 4.42 -9.64
CA ASP A 48 29.29 4.53 -9.23
C ASP A 48 29.59 5.68 -8.27
N THR A 49 28.62 6.56 -8.01
CA THR A 49 28.75 7.71 -7.09
C THR A 49 27.80 7.63 -5.88
N ILE A 50 27.15 6.51 -5.69
CA ILE A 50 26.33 6.27 -4.49
C ILE A 50 27.27 5.95 -3.31
N SER A 51 27.39 6.87 -2.34
CA SER A 51 28.42 6.80 -1.29
C SER A 51 28.30 5.54 -0.42
N TYR A 52 27.11 5.18 0.00
CA TYR A 52 26.90 4.00 0.86
C TYR A 52 27.14 2.65 0.16
N ILE A 53 27.31 2.66 -1.17
CA ILE A 53 27.68 1.49 -1.97
C ILE A 53 29.15 1.58 -2.40
N ALA A 54 29.55 2.70 -3.01
CA ALA A 54 30.86 2.86 -3.64
C ALA A 54 31.98 3.25 -2.65
N ALA A 55 31.64 4.00 -1.60
CA ALA A 55 32.59 4.51 -0.60
C ALA A 55 31.99 4.51 0.80
N PRO A 56 31.78 3.32 1.41
CA PRO A 56 31.21 3.22 2.75
C PRO A 56 32.00 4.05 3.78
N GLY A 57 31.29 4.88 4.52
CA GLY A 57 31.87 5.81 5.49
C GLY A 57 31.83 7.29 5.10
N LEU A 58 31.61 7.59 3.84
CA LEU A 58 31.27 8.94 3.41
C LEU A 58 29.79 9.21 3.63
N ARG A 59 29.45 10.43 4.06
CA ARG A 59 28.05 10.84 4.22
C ARG A 59 27.39 11.12 2.88
N GLN A 60 28.15 11.56 1.89
CA GLN A 60 27.72 11.92 0.56
C GLN A 60 28.91 11.87 -0.40
N MET A 61 28.67 11.38 -1.63
CA MET A 61 29.62 11.38 -2.73
C MET A 61 28.98 11.99 -3.98
N GLY A 62 27.80 11.52 -4.35
CA GLY A 62 26.99 12.11 -5.41
C GLY A 62 26.21 13.33 -4.95
N ASP A 63 25.88 14.24 -5.88
CA ASP A 63 25.17 15.48 -5.56
C ASP A 63 23.75 15.18 -5.07
N GLN A 64 23.42 15.68 -3.87
CA GLN A 64 22.12 15.51 -3.23
C GLN A 64 21.66 14.05 -3.03
N GLU A 65 22.57 13.09 -3.03
CA GLU A 65 22.20 11.69 -2.81
C GLU A 65 21.60 11.46 -1.42
N ALA A 66 20.68 10.52 -1.33
CA ALA A 66 20.16 10.02 -0.06
C ALA A 66 19.97 8.50 -0.14
N PRO A 67 20.20 7.75 0.96
CA PRO A 67 19.96 6.31 1.01
C PRO A 67 18.45 6.05 1.15
N ILE A 68 17.66 6.54 0.19
CA ILE A 68 16.20 6.61 0.31
C ILE A 68 15.56 5.23 0.50
N THR A 69 16.05 4.20 -0.17
CA THR A 69 15.53 2.83 -0.01
C THR A 69 15.72 2.27 1.41
N HIS A 70 16.79 2.68 2.10
CA HIS A 70 16.99 2.37 3.52
C HIS A 70 16.05 3.16 4.42
N MET A 71 15.84 4.45 4.12
CA MET A 71 14.99 5.34 4.90
C MET A 71 13.51 4.91 4.86
N VAL A 72 13.03 4.43 3.73
CA VAL A 72 11.62 4.07 3.52
C VAL A 72 11.30 2.61 3.85
N LYS A 73 12.28 1.80 4.21
CA LYS A 73 12.11 0.36 4.39
C LYS A 73 11.01 -0.02 5.39
N SER A 74 10.82 0.77 6.44
CA SER A 74 9.81 0.53 7.48
C SER A 74 8.42 1.07 7.14
N ILE A 75 8.30 1.89 6.10
CA ILE A 75 7.05 2.56 5.70
C ILE A 75 6.62 2.21 4.27
N THR A 76 7.20 1.16 3.71
CA THR A 76 6.85 0.64 2.38
C THR A 76 6.77 -0.87 2.40
N LYS A 77 5.96 -1.44 1.54
CA LYS A 77 5.87 -2.90 1.36
C LYS A 77 7.04 -3.48 0.57
N TYR A 78 7.68 -2.66 -0.23
CA TYR A 78 8.82 -3.01 -1.05
C TYR A 78 9.63 -1.75 -1.34
N SER A 79 10.94 -1.85 -1.23
CA SER A 79 11.84 -0.78 -1.64
C SER A 79 13.08 -1.38 -2.29
N LYS A 80 13.43 -0.93 -3.50
CA LYS A 80 14.60 -1.40 -4.24
C LYS A 80 15.24 -0.27 -5.01
N ILE A 81 16.58 -0.23 -5.00
CA ILE A 81 17.38 0.54 -5.95
C ILE A 81 17.71 -0.37 -7.14
N VAL A 82 17.56 0.15 -8.35
CA VAL A 82 17.86 -0.57 -9.59
C VAL A 82 19.33 -0.38 -9.95
N MET A 83 20.12 -1.45 -9.92
CA MET A 83 21.57 -1.39 -10.15
C MET A 83 21.96 -1.78 -11.58
N ALA A 84 21.09 -2.47 -12.31
CA ALA A 84 21.30 -2.85 -13.70
C ALA A 84 20.06 -2.54 -14.55
N PRO A 85 20.22 -2.14 -15.84
CA PRO A 85 19.08 -1.79 -16.70
C PRO A 85 18.06 -2.91 -16.86
N ASP A 86 18.52 -4.15 -16.97
CA ASP A 86 17.67 -5.33 -17.16
C ASP A 86 16.78 -5.64 -15.94
N GLU A 87 17.10 -5.11 -14.74
CA GLU A 87 16.28 -5.28 -13.53
C GLU A 87 15.08 -4.34 -13.48
N LEU A 88 15.06 -3.27 -14.28
CA LEU A 88 14.09 -2.18 -14.12
C LEU A 88 12.64 -2.68 -14.30
N GLU A 89 12.39 -3.41 -15.38
CA GLU A 89 11.05 -3.88 -15.71
C GLU A 89 10.51 -4.85 -14.65
N GLU A 90 11.30 -5.82 -14.24
CA GLU A 90 10.96 -6.75 -13.17
C GLU A 90 10.69 -6.01 -11.85
N THR A 91 11.58 -5.08 -11.48
CA THR A 91 11.44 -4.30 -10.26
C THR A 91 10.14 -3.50 -10.24
N LEU A 92 9.75 -2.89 -11.37
CA LEU A 92 8.49 -2.16 -11.48
C LEU A 92 7.27 -3.09 -11.41
N LYS A 93 7.33 -4.26 -12.05
CA LYS A 93 6.26 -5.27 -11.97
C LYS A 93 6.06 -5.77 -10.53
N VAL A 94 7.15 -6.13 -9.84
CA VAL A 94 7.12 -6.54 -8.42
C VAL A 94 6.58 -5.41 -7.55
N SER A 95 7.04 -4.18 -7.78
CA SER A 95 6.59 -3.00 -7.04
C SER A 95 5.08 -2.80 -7.18
N TRP A 96 4.56 -2.84 -8.40
CA TRP A 96 3.14 -2.75 -8.68
C TRP A 96 2.35 -3.85 -7.97
N PHE A 97 2.75 -5.09 -8.15
CA PHE A 97 2.07 -6.25 -7.56
C PHE A 97 2.03 -6.15 -6.03
N LYS A 98 3.17 -5.88 -5.39
CA LYS A 98 3.23 -5.72 -3.93
C LYS A 98 2.42 -4.54 -3.40
N ALA A 99 2.29 -3.46 -4.18
CA ALA A 99 1.47 -2.32 -3.78
C ALA A 99 -0.01 -2.67 -3.65
N ILE A 100 -0.53 -3.53 -4.53
CA ILE A 100 -1.97 -3.81 -4.65
C ILE A 100 -2.42 -5.12 -4.00
N THR A 101 -1.50 -6.03 -3.66
CA THR A 101 -1.83 -7.37 -3.12
C THR A 101 -1.74 -7.43 -1.61
N GLY A 102 -2.45 -8.37 -1.00
CA GLY A 102 -2.55 -8.49 0.45
C GLY A 102 -3.14 -7.22 1.06
N ARG A 103 -2.58 -6.73 2.17
CA ARG A 103 -2.89 -5.39 2.66
C ARG A 103 -2.22 -4.38 1.72
N PRO A 104 -2.97 -3.55 0.97
CA PRO A 104 -2.37 -2.59 0.05
C PRO A 104 -1.45 -1.59 0.76
N GLY A 105 -0.55 -0.96 0.01
CA GLY A 105 0.34 0.04 0.59
C GLY A 105 1.40 0.53 -0.40
N PRO A 106 2.21 1.52 0.00
CA PRO A 106 3.22 2.11 -0.86
C PRO A 106 4.40 1.19 -1.12
N THR A 107 4.98 1.33 -2.31
CA THR A 107 6.25 0.72 -2.71
C THR A 107 7.18 1.79 -3.27
N TRP A 108 8.49 1.52 -3.28
CA TRP A 108 9.50 2.48 -3.71
C TRP A 108 10.53 1.87 -4.64
N VAL A 109 10.73 2.50 -5.79
CA VAL A 109 11.78 2.13 -6.75
C VAL A 109 12.70 3.32 -6.97
N ASP A 110 13.99 3.16 -6.66
CA ASP A 110 15.00 4.19 -6.80
C ASP A 110 15.83 3.90 -8.05
N VAL A 111 15.85 4.83 -9.02
CA VAL A 111 16.40 4.60 -10.35
C VAL A 111 17.55 5.56 -10.63
N PRO A 112 18.81 5.08 -10.58
CA PRO A 112 19.99 5.89 -10.88
C PRO A 112 19.98 6.46 -12.30
N ILE A 113 20.54 7.67 -12.46
CA ILE A 113 20.49 8.44 -13.73
C ILE A 113 21.12 7.69 -14.91
N ASN A 114 22.18 6.90 -14.67
CA ASN A 114 22.80 6.08 -15.72
C ASN A 114 21.91 4.89 -16.13
N ILE A 115 21.05 4.40 -15.24
CA ILE A 115 20.07 3.37 -15.55
C ILE A 115 18.92 3.96 -16.36
N GLN A 116 18.45 5.18 -16.02
CA GLN A 116 17.38 5.86 -16.77
C GLN A 116 17.71 6.08 -18.24
N GLY A 117 19.00 6.31 -18.56
CA GLY A 117 19.48 6.51 -19.93
C GLY A 117 19.95 5.25 -20.65
N ALA A 118 19.89 4.09 -20.02
CA ALA A 118 20.38 2.84 -20.58
C ALA A 118 19.39 2.20 -21.57
N GLN A 119 19.93 1.43 -22.51
CA GLN A 119 19.12 0.56 -23.39
C GLN A 119 18.69 -0.68 -22.63
N ILE A 120 17.44 -1.07 -22.76
CA ILE A 120 16.86 -2.28 -22.14
C ILE A 120 16.60 -3.31 -23.24
N ASP A 121 17.10 -4.53 -23.03
CA ASP A 121 16.76 -5.68 -23.87
C ASP A 121 15.47 -6.34 -23.37
N ARG A 122 14.37 -6.04 -24.07
CA ARG A 122 13.04 -6.56 -23.69
C ARG A 122 12.87 -8.05 -23.93
N SER A 123 13.71 -8.68 -24.74
CA SER A 123 13.59 -10.11 -25.08
C SER A 123 13.79 -11.03 -23.86
N LYS A 124 14.41 -10.53 -22.80
CA LYS A 124 14.68 -11.28 -21.57
C LYS A 124 13.56 -11.26 -20.53
N ASN A 125 12.53 -10.45 -20.74
CA ASN A 125 11.55 -10.12 -19.70
C ASN A 125 10.18 -10.82 -19.84
N ASP A 126 9.95 -11.57 -20.93
CA ASP A 126 8.66 -12.22 -21.19
C ASP A 126 8.34 -13.38 -20.23
N GLU A 127 9.35 -14.00 -19.60
CA GLU A 127 9.15 -15.14 -18.67
C GLU A 127 8.59 -14.70 -17.31
N PHE A 128 8.79 -13.45 -16.90
CA PHE A 128 8.42 -13.00 -15.54
C PHE A 128 6.91 -12.87 -15.32
N VAL A 129 6.14 -12.54 -16.36
CA VAL A 129 4.69 -12.36 -16.24
C VAL A 129 3.97 -13.65 -15.82
N GLY A 130 4.52 -14.81 -16.19
CA GLY A 130 3.96 -16.13 -15.83
C GLY A 130 4.06 -16.49 -14.34
N ASN A 131 5.05 -15.93 -13.63
CA ASN A 131 5.34 -16.29 -12.24
C ASN A 131 4.69 -15.37 -11.19
N MET A 132 4.06 -14.27 -11.59
CA MET A 132 3.42 -13.32 -10.65
C MET A 132 2.18 -13.88 -9.92
N ASN A 133 1.66 -15.01 -10.38
CA ASN A 133 0.52 -15.70 -9.75
C ASN A 133 0.95 -16.80 -8.75
N SER A 134 2.25 -16.95 -8.49
CA SER A 134 2.72 -17.91 -7.50
C SER A 134 2.39 -17.44 -6.09
N ASP A 135 1.96 -18.36 -5.22
CA ASP A 135 1.63 -18.11 -3.81
C ASP A 135 2.79 -17.46 -3.02
N GLU A 136 4.02 -17.51 -3.54
CA GLU A 136 5.21 -16.88 -2.98
C GLU A 136 5.14 -15.34 -2.95
N PHE A 137 4.38 -14.74 -3.88
CA PHE A 137 4.13 -13.29 -3.91
C PHE A 137 2.88 -12.87 -3.13
N LEU A 138 2.01 -13.81 -2.80
CA LEU A 138 0.77 -13.57 -2.07
C LEU A 138 1.06 -13.70 -0.56
N GLU A 139 1.45 -12.61 0.09
CA GLU A 139 1.55 -12.54 1.56
C GLU A 139 0.17 -12.63 2.27
N ILE A 140 -0.85 -13.12 1.59
CA ILE A 140 -2.18 -13.28 2.17
C ILE A 140 -2.19 -14.59 2.95
N LYS A 141 -1.97 -14.52 4.25
CA LYS A 141 -2.41 -15.59 5.13
C LYS A 141 -3.95 -15.60 5.12
N LYS A 142 -4.54 -16.48 4.33
CA LYS A 142 -5.98 -16.76 4.47
C LYS A 142 -6.21 -17.23 5.90
N PRO A 143 -7.26 -16.73 6.60
CA PRO A 143 -7.65 -17.30 7.86
C PRO A 143 -7.81 -18.82 7.71
N THR A 144 -7.21 -19.58 8.60
CA THR A 144 -7.19 -21.04 8.51
C THR A 144 -8.57 -21.69 8.74
N ASP A 145 -9.50 -20.94 9.33
CA ASP A 145 -10.87 -21.42 9.58
C ASP A 145 -11.84 -20.22 9.60
N ILE A 146 -12.37 -19.88 8.43
CA ILE A 146 -13.37 -18.81 8.30
C ILE A 146 -14.70 -19.22 8.93
N ASP A 147 -15.09 -20.49 8.81
CA ASP A 147 -16.38 -20.97 9.27
C ASP A 147 -16.46 -20.94 10.80
N ALA A 148 -15.43 -21.41 11.49
CA ALA A 148 -15.34 -21.30 12.94
C ALA A 148 -15.33 -19.84 13.44
N ALA A 149 -14.67 -18.93 12.70
CA ALA A 149 -14.70 -17.51 13.04
C ALA A 149 -16.11 -16.89 12.84
N LEU A 150 -16.83 -17.31 11.82
CA LEU A 150 -18.20 -16.88 11.56
C LEU A 150 -19.15 -17.36 12.64
N ASP A 151 -19.04 -18.62 13.09
CA ASP A 151 -19.86 -19.16 14.17
C ASP A 151 -19.68 -18.36 15.46
N ILE A 152 -18.43 -18.01 15.82
CA ILE A 152 -18.13 -17.17 16.98
C ILE A 152 -18.80 -15.79 16.86
N ILE A 153 -18.74 -15.17 15.67
CA ILE A 153 -19.33 -13.84 15.42
C ILE A 153 -20.85 -13.91 15.51
N VAL A 154 -21.48 -14.92 14.91
CA VAL A 154 -22.92 -15.10 14.92
C VAL A 154 -23.42 -15.32 16.36
N ASP A 155 -22.75 -16.17 17.12
CA ASP A 155 -23.07 -16.41 18.53
C ASP A 155 -22.90 -15.14 19.38
N ALA A 156 -21.82 -14.39 19.18
CA ALA A 156 -21.57 -13.14 19.88
C ALA A 156 -22.66 -12.10 19.61
N ILE A 157 -23.08 -11.95 18.34
CA ILE A 157 -24.17 -11.05 17.95
C ILE A 157 -25.50 -11.52 18.59
N GLY A 158 -25.82 -12.83 18.51
CA GLY A 158 -27.04 -13.39 19.00
C GLY A 158 -27.21 -13.28 20.53
N ASN A 159 -26.09 -13.30 21.26
CA ASN A 159 -26.08 -13.19 22.74
C ASN A 159 -25.89 -11.73 23.23
N SER A 160 -25.72 -10.76 22.34
CA SER A 160 -25.51 -9.37 22.71
C SER A 160 -26.81 -8.60 22.83
N GLU A 161 -27.00 -7.87 23.94
CA GLU A 161 -28.18 -7.01 24.14
C GLU A 161 -28.09 -5.72 23.27
N ARG A 162 -26.87 -5.21 23.01
CA ARG A 162 -26.63 -3.96 22.29
C ARG A 162 -25.44 -4.09 21.37
N PRO A 163 -25.53 -4.88 20.31
CA PRO A 163 -24.43 -5.02 19.35
C PRO A 163 -24.23 -3.73 18.55
N ILE A 164 -22.99 -3.41 18.21
CA ILE A 164 -22.61 -2.33 17.31
C ILE A 164 -21.52 -2.81 16.37
N ILE A 165 -21.58 -2.40 15.10
CA ILE A 165 -20.54 -2.65 14.12
C ILE A 165 -19.67 -1.41 14.01
N ILE A 166 -18.36 -1.55 14.21
CA ILE A 166 -17.39 -0.50 13.94
C ILE A 166 -16.67 -0.87 12.64
N ALA A 167 -17.04 -0.16 11.56
CA ALA A 167 -16.55 -0.44 10.22
C ALA A 167 -15.26 0.33 9.92
N GLY A 168 -14.19 -0.40 9.60
CA GLY A 168 -12.90 0.13 9.20
C GLY A 168 -12.68 0.05 7.68
N ASN A 169 -11.59 0.65 7.20
CA ASN A 169 -11.28 0.77 5.78
C ASN A 169 -11.03 -0.59 5.07
N GLY A 170 -10.78 -1.66 5.82
CA GLY A 170 -10.68 -3.02 5.27
C GLY A 170 -11.92 -3.46 4.49
N ILE A 171 -13.11 -2.99 4.88
CA ILE A 171 -14.37 -3.24 4.16
C ILE A 171 -14.33 -2.65 2.73
N GLN A 172 -13.75 -1.46 2.59
CA GLN A 172 -13.61 -0.81 1.28
C GLN A 172 -12.60 -1.55 0.39
N PHE A 173 -11.49 -2.01 0.97
CA PHE A 173 -10.48 -2.80 0.24
C PHE A 173 -11.00 -4.19 -0.19
N SER A 174 -11.86 -4.80 0.62
CA SER A 174 -12.52 -6.07 0.26
C SER A 174 -13.68 -5.90 -0.73
N GLN A 175 -14.04 -4.65 -1.06
CA GLN A 175 -15.18 -4.31 -1.92
C GLN A 175 -16.52 -4.84 -1.39
N THR A 176 -16.68 -4.91 -0.06
CA THR A 176 -17.87 -5.45 0.63
C THR A 176 -18.69 -4.38 1.36
N VAL A 177 -18.66 -3.15 0.86
CA VAL A 177 -19.39 -2.01 1.47
C VAL A 177 -20.91 -2.20 1.39
N ASP A 178 -21.40 -2.74 0.27
CA ASP A 178 -22.84 -2.96 0.09
C ASP A 178 -23.34 -4.11 0.97
N GLU A 179 -22.55 -5.16 1.16
CA GLU A 179 -22.82 -6.24 2.09
C GLU A 179 -22.87 -5.72 3.53
N LEU A 180 -21.94 -4.86 3.93
CA LEU A 180 -21.98 -4.21 5.25
C LEU A 180 -23.27 -3.43 5.47
N ARG A 181 -23.68 -2.62 4.50
CA ARG A 181 -24.92 -1.83 4.55
C ARG A 181 -26.15 -2.76 4.67
N GLN A 182 -26.14 -3.85 3.89
CA GLN A 182 -27.22 -4.84 3.90
C GLN A 182 -27.30 -5.57 5.25
N ILE A 183 -26.19 -6.03 5.81
CA ILE A 183 -26.14 -6.70 7.11
C ILE A 183 -26.67 -5.78 8.23
N GLY A 184 -26.21 -4.53 8.28
CA GLY A 184 -26.68 -3.57 9.27
C GLY A 184 -28.19 -3.35 9.20
N LYS A 185 -28.76 -3.29 8.00
CA LYS A 185 -30.19 -3.14 7.78
C LYS A 185 -30.97 -4.41 8.16
N GLN A 186 -30.48 -5.58 7.74
CA GLN A 186 -31.16 -6.87 8.00
C GLN A 186 -31.18 -7.24 9.47
N LEU A 187 -30.06 -7.03 10.16
CA LEU A 187 -29.93 -7.36 11.58
C LEU A 187 -30.37 -6.21 12.50
N ASN A 188 -30.72 -5.04 11.93
CA ASN A 188 -31.02 -3.81 12.67
C ASN A 188 -29.93 -3.44 13.68
N ILE A 189 -28.66 -3.63 13.29
CA ILE A 189 -27.50 -3.31 14.11
C ILE A 189 -26.97 -1.93 13.72
N PRO A 190 -26.70 -1.03 14.68
CA PRO A 190 -26.05 0.25 14.41
C PRO A 190 -24.64 0.07 13.84
N ILE A 191 -24.28 0.93 12.87
CA ILE A 191 -22.96 0.95 12.26
C ILE A 191 -22.32 2.30 12.50
N SER A 192 -21.13 2.30 13.10
CA SER A 192 -20.24 3.44 13.19
C SER A 192 -19.02 3.24 12.29
N THR A 193 -18.45 4.30 11.76
CA THR A 193 -17.26 4.23 10.88
C THR A 193 -16.05 4.87 11.55
N VAL A 194 -14.86 4.29 11.31
CA VAL A 194 -13.58 4.89 11.75
C VAL A 194 -13.16 6.04 10.83
N TRP A 195 -12.13 6.78 11.20
CA TRP A 195 -11.70 8.02 10.56
C TRP A 195 -11.43 7.92 9.05
N ASN A 196 -10.76 6.87 8.62
CA ASN A 196 -10.43 6.67 7.20
C ASN A 196 -11.52 5.93 6.40
N ALA A 197 -12.73 5.83 6.97
CA ALA A 197 -13.88 5.13 6.39
C ALA A 197 -15.18 5.95 6.46
N HIS A 198 -15.08 7.27 6.59
CA HIS A 198 -16.22 8.17 6.81
C HIS A 198 -17.22 8.23 5.66
N ASP A 199 -16.77 7.95 4.44
CA ASP A 199 -17.57 7.95 3.21
C ASP A 199 -18.28 6.62 2.94
N MET A 200 -17.99 5.59 3.72
CA MET A 200 -18.49 4.23 3.51
C MET A 200 -20.01 4.10 3.69
N ILE A 201 -20.57 4.82 4.67
CA ILE A 201 -22.00 4.79 4.98
C ILE A 201 -22.58 6.19 4.94
N PRO A 202 -23.61 6.44 4.09
CA PRO A 202 -24.31 7.73 4.07
C PRO A 202 -24.99 8.03 5.41
N ASN A 203 -25.00 9.29 5.83
CA ASN A 203 -25.62 9.72 7.09
C ASN A 203 -27.13 9.41 7.17
N ILE A 204 -27.79 9.29 6.00
CA ILE A 204 -29.22 8.94 5.89
C ILE A 204 -29.48 7.41 6.00
N HIS A 205 -28.43 6.61 6.07
CA HIS A 205 -28.61 5.14 6.17
C HIS A 205 -29.25 4.78 7.53
N PRO A 206 -30.28 3.92 7.56
CA PRO A 206 -31.02 3.62 8.81
C PRO A 206 -30.14 3.05 9.92
N SER A 207 -29.08 2.33 9.60
CA SER A 207 -28.14 1.78 10.57
C SER A 207 -27.01 2.72 10.95
N PHE A 208 -26.89 3.91 10.35
CA PHE A 208 -25.81 4.84 10.67
C PHE A 208 -26.00 5.44 12.06
N CYS A 209 -25.03 5.28 12.96
CA CYS A 209 -25.09 5.80 14.33
C CYS A 209 -23.96 6.80 14.66
N GLY A 210 -23.21 7.24 13.66
CA GLY A 210 -22.14 8.21 13.86
C GLY A 210 -20.76 7.72 13.43
N ARG A 211 -19.75 8.49 13.79
CA ARG A 211 -18.34 8.21 13.47
C ARG A 211 -17.55 8.17 14.75
N THR A 212 -16.67 7.17 14.87
CA THR A 212 -15.76 7.08 16.03
C THR A 212 -14.69 8.15 15.95
N GLY A 213 -14.35 8.75 17.08
CA GLY A 213 -13.29 9.73 17.24
C GLY A 213 -12.78 9.71 18.67
N SER A 214 -11.78 10.55 18.98
CA SER A 214 -11.25 10.71 20.34
C SER A 214 -12.25 11.38 21.29
N ASP A 215 -13.16 12.15 20.73
CA ASP A 215 -14.13 12.96 21.50
C ASP A 215 -15.60 12.57 21.23
N GLY A 216 -15.83 11.37 20.71
CA GLY A 216 -17.14 10.78 20.54
C GLY A 216 -17.74 10.88 19.17
#